data_b6d27ff53b6be68a77f9ad5ef16b5662
#
_entry.id   b6d27ff53b6be68a77f9ad5ef16b5662
#
_cell.length_a   1.000
_cell.length_b   1.000
_cell.length_c   1.000
_cell.angle_alpha   90.00
_cell.angle_beta   90.00
_cell.angle_gamma   90.00
#
_symmetry.space_group_name_H-M   'P 1'
#
loop_
_entity.id
_entity.type
_entity.pdbx_description
1 polymer ?
#
loop_
_entity_poly.entity_id
_entity_poly.type
_entity_poly.pdbx_seq_one_letter_code
_entity_poly.pdbx_strand_id
1 'polypeptide(L)' 'MVKIRLARGGAKNAPFYRIVAIDERRKRGGKPLEIVGYWHPAKDDIKIDREKVKKWTSKGAIITNAVKKLM' A
#
# COMPACT_ATOMS: atom_id res chain seq x y z
N MET A 1 -11.25 -9.99 -3.94
CA MET A 1 -10.08 -9.61 -4.75
C MET A 1 -9.13 -8.76 -3.92
N VAL A 2 -7.85 -9.05 -3.97
CA VAL A 2 -6.85 -8.31 -3.21
C VAL A 2 -6.31 -7.17 -4.07
N LYS A 3 -6.15 -5.99 -3.44
CA LYS A 3 -5.56 -4.83 -4.09
C LYS A 3 -4.38 -4.33 -3.27
N ILE A 4 -3.34 -3.87 -3.95
CA ILE A 4 -2.22 -3.20 -3.31
C ILE A 4 -2.44 -1.71 -3.52
N ARG A 5 -2.66 -0.99 -2.42
CA ARG A 5 -3.07 0.41 -2.46
C ARG A 5 -2.37 1.22 -1.36
N LEU A 6 -2.47 2.54 -1.49
CA LEU A 6 -2.00 3.44 -0.45
C LEU A 6 -3.05 3.58 0.64
N ALA A 7 -2.62 3.48 1.87
CA ALA A 7 -3.45 3.75 3.04
C ALA A 7 -2.87 4.94 3.77
N ARG A 8 -3.69 5.99 3.96
CA ARG A 8 -3.24 7.19 4.64
C ARG A 8 -3.10 6.94 6.13
N GLY A 9 -1.96 7.39 6.68
CA GLY A 9 -1.71 7.36 8.11
C GLY A 9 -0.91 8.60 8.49
N GLY A 10 -0.51 8.71 9.74
CA GLY A 10 0.36 9.78 10.20
C GLY A 10 -0.38 11.01 10.72
N ALA A 11 0.39 12.01 11.13
CA ALA A 11 -0.13 13.23 11.73
C ALA A 11 -0.69 14.19 10.68
N LYS A 12 -1.49 15.13 11.15
CA LYS A 12 -2.17 16.11 10.32
C LYS A 12 -1.23 16.90 9.40
N ASN A 13 -0.05 17.26 9.89
CA ASN A 13 0.93 18.06 9.16
C ASN A 13 2.07 17.24 8.57
N ALA A 14 2.02 15.92 8.70
CA ALA A 14 3.06 15.03 8.19
C ALA A 14 2.38 13.82 7.55
N PRO A 15 1.87 13.98 6.33
CA PRO A 15 1.19 12.87 5.67
C PRO A 15 2.15 11.70 5.47
N PHE A 16 1.67 10.54 5.85
CA PHE A 16 2.41 9.30 5.76
C PHE A 16 1.48 8.28 5.13
N TYR A 17 1.98 7.56 4.14
CA TYR A 17 1.20 6.54 3.47
C TYR A 17 1.84 5.18 3.65
N ARG A 18 1.02 4.19 3.91
CA ARG A 18 1.46 2.80 3.90
C ARG A 18 0.98 2.17 2.61
N ILE A 19 1.82 1.32 2.05
CA ILE A 19 1.45 0.54 0.87
C ILE A 19 1.02 -0.82 1.41
N VAL A 20 -0.26 -1.14 1.21
CA VAL A 20 -0.85 -2.33 1.84
C VAL A 20 -1.55 -3.22 0.82
N ALA A 21 -1.54 -4.51 1.12
CA ALA A 21 -2.35 -5.49 0.41
C ALA A 21 -3.64 -5.66 1.21
N ILE A 22 -4.78 -5.36 0.61
CA ILE A 22 -6.07 -5.40 1.29
C ILE A 22 -7.12 -6.04 0.38
N ASP A 23 -8.03 -6.81 0.99
CA ASP A 23 -9.17 -7.36 0.27
C ASP A 23 -10.22 -6.26 0.10
N GLU A 24 -10.61 -5.98 -1.13
CA GLU A 24 -11.58 -4.92 -1.43
C GLU A 24 -12.96 -5.18 -0.81
N ARG A 25 -13.24 -6.42 -0.43
CA ARG A 25 -14.48 -6.77 0.26
C ARG A 25 -14.53 -6.32 1.70
N ARG A 26 -13.38 -6.00 2.28
CA ARG A 26 -13.33 -5.53 3.65
C ARG A 26 -13.82 -4.10 3.73
N LYS A 27 -14.64 -3.83 4.74
CA LYS A 27 -15.17 -2.51 4.97
C LYS A 27 -14.05 -1.53 5.32
N ARG A 28 -14.33 -0.26 5.09
CA ARG A 28 -13.47 0.84 5.49
C ARG A 28 -13.04 0.67 6.95
N GLY A 29 -11.76 0.75 7.20
CA GLY A 29 -11.22 0.54 8.53
C GLY A 29 -10.83 -0.89 8.85
N GLY A 30 -11.06 -1.83 7.93
CA GLY A 30 -10.59 -3.19 8.09
C GLY A 30 -9.07 -3.25 8.06
N LYS A 31 -8.50 -4.20 8.81
CA LYS A 31 -7.05 -4.37 8.83
C LYS A 31 -6.56 -4.90 7.49
N PRO A 32 -5.44 -4.38 6.99
CA PRO A 32 -4.86 -4.91 5.76
C PRO A 32 -4.34 -6.32 5.97
N LEU A 33 -4.25 -7.08 4.89
CA LEU A 33 -3.69 -8.43 4.93
C LEU A 33 -2.18 -8.39 5.20
N GLU A 34 -1.49 -7.42 4.61
CA GLU A 34 -0.06 -7.27 4.79
C GLU A 34 0.36 -5.84 4.42
N ILE A 35 1.36 -5.33 5.12
CA ILE A 35 1.98 -4.05 4.77
C ILE A 35 3.19 -4.37 3.90
N VAL A 36 3.21 -3.86 2.66
CA VAL A 36 4.27 -4.15 1.70
C VAL A 36 5.24 -3.00 1.50
N GLY A 37 4.98 -1.87 2.14
CA GLY A 37 5.88 -0.73 2.05
C GLY A 37 5.30 0.52 2.69
N TYR A 38 6.01 1.63 2.50
CA TYR A 38 5.53 2.94 2.96
C TYR A 38 6.07 4.04 2.06
N TRP A 39 5.41 5.19 2.12
CA TRP A 39 5.80 6.39 1.40
C TRP A 39 5.62 7.61 2.30
N HIS A 40 6.70 8.38 2.43
CA HIS A 40 6.72 9.59 3.23
C HIS A 40 7.01 10.79 2.31
N PRO A 41 5.97 11.41 1.74
CA PRO A 41 6.17 12.46 0.72
C PRO A 41 7.01 13.65 1.19
N ALA A 42 6.83 14.05 2.44
CA ALA A 42 7.56 15.20 2.99
C ALA A 42 9.07 15.02 2.98
N LYS A 43 9.54 13.79 3.10
CA LYS A 43 10.96 13.44 3.08
C LYS A 43 11.39 12.77 1.79
N ASP A 44 10.47 12.64 0.85
CA ASP A 44 10.70 11.93 -0.41
C ASP A 44 11.28 10.53 -0.18
N ASP A 45 10.78 9.89 0.88
CA ASP A 45 11.23 8.56 1.30
C ASP A 45 10.20 7.52 0.92
N ILE A 46 10.59 6.60 0.06
CA ILE A 46 9.74 5.51 -0.40
C ILE A 46 10.46 4.20 -0.16
N LYS A 47 9.76 3.26 0.47
CA LYS A 47 10.28 1.92 0.63
C LYS A 47 9.21 0.92 0.24
N ILE A 48 9.51 0.07 -0.72
CA ILE A 48 8.58 -0.94 -1.20
C ILE A 48 9.28 -2.28 -1.17
N ASP A 49 8.67 -3.25 -0.49
CA ASP A 49 9.15 -4.61 -0.50
C ASP A 49 8.64 -5.29 -1.77
N ARG A 50 9.48 -5.30 -2.79
CA ARG A 50 9.09 -5.83 -4.10
C ARG A 50 8.79 -7.33 -4.07
N GLU A 51 9.42 -8.05 -3.18
CA GLU A 51 9.15 -9.47 -3.02
C GLU A 51 7.73 -9.73 -2.52
N LYS A 52 7.30 -8.93 -1.55
CA LYS A 52 5.93 -9.02 -1.04
C LYS A 52 4.91 -8.62 -2.10
N VAL A 53 5.19 -7.55 -2.84
CA VAL A 53 4.33 -7.12 -3.95
C VAL A 53 4.22 -8.25 -4.98
N LYS A 54 5.35 -8.83 -5.36
CA LYS A 54 5.38 -9.93 -6.32
C LYS A 54 4.59 -11.14 -5.82
N LYS A 55 4.74 -11.46 -4.55
CA LYS A 55 4.00 -12.55 -3.91
C LYS A 55 2.49 -12.35 -4.06
N TRP A 56 2.02 -11.15 -3.75
CA TRP A 56 0.59 -10.85 -3.86
C TRP A 56 0.09 -10.79 -5.29
N THR A 57 0.89 -10.21 -6.21
CA THR A 57 0.50 -10.15 -7.61
C THR A 57 0.46 -11.54 -8.24
N SER A 58 1.34 -12.44 -7.81
CA SER A 58 1.29 -13.82 -8.29
C SER A 58 0.03 -14.55 -7.85
N LYS A 59 -0.61 -14.06 -6.79
CA LYS A 59 -1.89 -14.58 -6.30
C LYS A 59 -3.09 -13.85 -6.92
N GLY A 60 -2.86 -12.96 -7.87
CA GLY A 60 -3.92 -12.23 -8.55
C GLY A 60 -4.22 -10.85 -8.00
N ALA A 61 -3.40 -10.33 -7.09
CA ALA A 61 -3.61 -8.99 -6.55
C ALA A 61 -3.38 -7.93 -7.63
N ILE A 62 -4.18 -6.87 -7.57
CA ILE A 62 -4.09 -5.76 -8.51
C ILE A 62 -3.39 -4.59 -7.83
N ILE A 63 -2.42 -4.00 -8.51
CA ILE A 63 -1.71 -2.81 -8.03
C ILE A 63 -2.46 -1.58 -8.52
N THR A 64 -2.84 -0.69 -7.60
CA THR A 64 -3.53 0.55 -7.97
C THR A 64 -2.58 1.50 -8.71
N ASN A 65 -3.15 2.42 -9.49
CA ASN A 65 -2.36 3.38 -10.25
C ASN A 65 -1.48 4.25 -9.36
N ALA A 66 -1.97 4.62 -8.18
CA ALA A 66 -1.21 5.41 -7.23
C ALA A 66 0.08 4.70 -6.81
N VAL A 67 0.00 3.39 -6.56
CA VAL A 67 1.18 2.58 -6.20
C VAL A 67 2.08 2.37 -7.41
N LYS A 68 1.50 2.14 -8.59
CA LYS A 68 2.28 1.97 -9.82
C LYS A 68 3.17 3.17 -10.11
N LYS A 69 2.69 4.36 -9.82
CA LYS A 69 3.47 5.58 -10.02
C LYS A 69 4.68 5.67 -9.09
N LEU A 70 4.62 5.00 -7.96
CA LEU A 70 5.70 4.99 -6.98
C LEU A 70 6.73 3.90 -7.22
N MET A 71 6.38 2.90 -7.99
CA MET A 71 7.27 1.77 -8.29
C MET A 71 8.22 2.05 -9.44
#